data_ac7ce425dbbf691cf5a9e32692fb9800
#
_entry.id   ac7ce425dbbf691cf5a9e32692fb9800
#
_cell.length_a   1.000
_cell.length_b   1.000
_cell.length_c   1.000
_cell.angle_alpha   90.00
_cell.angle_beta   90.00
_cell.angle_gamma   90.00
#
_symmetry.space_group_name_H-M   'P 1'
#
loop_
_entity.id
_entity.type
_entity.pdbx_description
1 polymer ?
#
loop_
_entity_poly.entity_id
_entity_poly.type
_entity_poly.pdbx_seq_one_letter_code
_entity_poly.pdbx_strand_id
1 'polypeptide(L)'
;MIDLAEQASSLGPVAELEQKVAANPLDHQARFDLATALNAAGKRSEATNHLLEIVKRDRKVNDDGSRKQLVQFFEAWGGADDATVEGRKRLSTILFS
;
A
#
# COMPACT_ATOMS: atom_id res chain seq x y z
N MET A 1 -29.01 9.01 7.11
CA MET A 1 -28.64 7.90 8.00
C MET A 1 -28.16 6.72 7.23
N ILE A 2 -28.95 6.29 6.28
CA ILE A 2 -28.58 5.19 5.39
C ILE A 2 -27.32 5.54 4.64
N ASP A 3 -27.18 6.81 4.28
CA ASP A 3 -26.02 7.26 3.52
C ASP A 3 -24.71 7.04 4.25
N LEU A 4 -24.70 7.25 5.55
CA LEU A 4 -23.53 7.00 6.35
C LEU A 4 -23.15 5.52 6.35
N ALA A 5 -24.14 4.65 6.46
CA ALA A 5 -23.91 3.22 6.41
C ALA A 5 -23.38 2.80 5.05
N GLU A 6 -23.94 3.37 3.98
CA GLU A 6 -23.48 3.08 2.64
C GLU A 6 -22.06 3.56 2.40
N GLN A 7 -21.75 4.76 2.88
CA GLN A 7 -20.40 5.28 2.77
C GLN A 7 -19.41 4.41 3.54
N ALA A 8 -19.78 4.01 4.74
CA ALA A 8 -18.95 3.11 5.52
C ALA A 8 -18.77 1.78 4.81
N SER A 9 -19.81 1.30 4.15
CA SER A 9 -19.74 0.04 3.42
C SER A 9 -18.85 0.15 2.19
N SER A 10 -18.95 1.24 1.44
CA SER A 10 -18.13 1.43 0.25
C SER A 10 -16.67 1.72 0.59
N LEU A 11 -16.43 2.33 1.74
CA LEU A 11 -15.08 2.61 2.24
C LEU A 11 -14.63 1.58 3.27
N GLY A 12 -15.49 0.62 3.57
CA GLY A 12 -15.28 -0.35 4.63
C GLY A 12 -13.95 -1.10 4.59
N PRO A 13 -13.57 -1.68 3.44
CA PRO A 13 -12.30 -2.41 3.38
C PRO A 13 -11.11 -1.54 3.72
N VAL A 14 -11.04 -0.33 3.18
CA VAL A 14 -9.95 0.59 3.47
C VAL A 14 -10.00 1.03 4.92
N ALA A 15 -11.15 1.46 5.40
CA ALA A 15 -11.28 1.95 6.78
C ALA A 15 -10.94 0.87 7.80
N GLU A 16 -11.43 -0.34 7.60
CA GLU A 16 -11.14 -1.46 8.49
C GLU A 16 -9.65 -1.78 8.53
N LEU A 17 -9.02 -1.80 7.35
CA LEU A 17 -7.60 -2.11 7.26
C LEU A 17 -6.77 -0.99 7.85
N GLU A 18 -7.18 0.26 7.67
CA GLU A 18 -6.50 1.39 8.30
C GLU A 18 -6.55 1.28 9.83
N GLN A 19 -7.68 0.85 10.38
CA GLN A 19 -7.81 0.65 11.81
C GLN A 19 -6.91 -0.48 12.29
N LYS A 20 -6.82 -1.57 11.55
CA LYS A 20 -5.94 -2.68 11.90
C LYS A 20 -4.48 -2.25 11.92
N VAL A 21 -4.06 -1.49 10.92
CA VAL A 21 -2.68 -1.00 10.84
C VAL A 21 -2.41 -0.01 11.97
N ALA A 22 -3.36 0.85 12.28
CA ALA A 22 -3.20 1.82 13.37
C ALA A 22 -3.09 1.12 14.72
N ALA A 23 -3.86 0.04 14.92
CA ALA A 23 -3.82 -0.72 16.15
C ALA A 23 -2.56 -1.54 16.30
N ASN A 24 -2.02 -2.03 15.17
CA ASN A 24 -0.80 -2.82 15.18
C ASN A 24 0.03 -2.50 13.94
N PRO A 25 0.92 -1.50 14.03
CA PRO A 25 1.75 -1.10 12.87
C PRO A 25 2.66 -2.19 12.33
N LEU A 26 2.89 -3.25 13.10
CA LEU A 26 3.71 -4.37 12.67
C LEU A 26 2.92 -5.47 11.98
N ASP A 27 1.61 -5.29 11.83
CA ASP A 27 0.79 -6.24 11.08
C ASP A 27 0.99 -5.98 9.59
N HIS A 28 2.02 -6.59 9.04
CA HIS A 28 2.40 -6.37 7.64
C HIS A 28 1.34 -6.90 6.67
N GLN A 29 0.66 -7.97 7.03
CA GLN A 29 -0.39 -8.50 6.17
C GLN A 29 -1.55 -7.50 6.04
N ALA A 30 -1.96 -6.90 7.14
CA ALA A 30 -3.02 -5.89 7.10
C ALA A 30 -2.58 -4.69 6.28
N ARG A 31 -1.32 -4.27 6.42
CA ARG A 31 -0.78 -3.15 5.65
C ARG A 31 -0.71 -3.47 4.16
N PHE A 32 -0.33 -4.69 3.82
CA PHE A 32 -0.31 -5.16 2.44
C PHE A 32 -1.72 -5.13 1.83
N ASP A 33 -2.68 -5.66 2.58
CA ASP A 33 -4.08 -5.66 2.15
C ASP A 33 -4.61 -4.23 1.98
N LEU A 34 -4.22 -3.35 2.89
CA LEU A 34 -4.59 -1.94 2.81
C LEU A 34 -4.04 -1.30 1.53
N ALA A 35 -2.78 -1.59 1.21
CA ALA A 35 -2.17 -1.06 -0.01
C ALA A 35 -2.93 -1.53 -1.25
N THR A 36 -3.33 -2.79 -1.28
CA THR A 36 -4.09 -3.34 -2.40
C THR A 36 -5.44 -2.63 -2.53
N ALA A 37 -6.13 -2.44 -1.40
CA ALA A 37 -7.41 -1.75 -1.39
C ALA A 37 -7.28 -0.28 -1.81
N LEU A 38 -6.22 0.39 -1.37
CA LEU A 38 -5.95 1.78 -1.75
C LEU A 38 -5.68 1.90 -3.24
N ASN A 39 -4.93 0.97 -3.81
CA ASN A 39 -4.69 0.96 -5.25
C ASN A 39 -6.02 0.80 -6.01
N ALA A 40 -6.88 -0.10 -5.55
CA ALA A 40 -8.19 -0.30 -6.17
C ALA A 40 -9.05 0.97 -6.08
N ALA A 41 -8.86 1.77 -5.03
CA ALA A 41 -9.57 3.03 -4.85
C ALA A 41 -8.93 4.19 -5.61
N GLY A 42 -7.85 3.95 -6.35
CA GLY A 42 -7.16 4.98 -7.11
C GLY A 42 -6.18 5.81 -6.30
N LYS A 43 -5.89 5.41 -5.08
CA LYS A 43 -4.97 6.15 -4.19
C LYS A 43 -3.57 5.56 -4.29
N ARG A 44 -2.93 5.80 -5.43
CA ARG A 44 -1.64 5.19 -5.78
C ARG A 44 -0.52 5.56 -4.83
N SER A 45 -0.40 6.85 -4.48
CA SER A 45 0.67 7.29 -3.58
C SER A 45 0.54 6.67 -2.19
N GLU A 46 -0.67 6.62 -1.66
CA GLU A 46 -0.90 6.01 -0.36
C GLU A 46 -0.60 4.51 -0.38
N ALA A 47 -1.04 3.82 -1.44
CA ALA A 47 -0.74 2.40 -1.61
C ALA A 47 0.77 2.16 -1.63
N THR A 48 1.49 2.99 -2.38
CA THR A 48 2.95 2.91 -2.45
C THR A 48 3.59 3.12 -1.09
N ASN A 49 3.12 4.11 -0.33
CA ASN A 49 3.66 4.40 0.99
C ASN A 49 3.57 3.19 1.91
N HIS A 50 2.43 2.50 1.92
CA HIS A 50 2.26 1.34 2.79
C HIS A 50 3.17 0.18 2.40
N LEU A 51 3.30 -0.09 1.11
CA LEU A 51 4.18 -1.17 0.66
C LEU A 51 5.65 -0.84 0.93
N LEU A 52 6.05 0.42 0.74
CA LEU A 52 7.40 0.85 1.06
C LEU A 52 7.70 0.71 2.54
N GLU A 53 6.71 0.98 3.39
CA GLU A 53 6.87 0.82 4.83
C GLU A 53 7.14 -0.64 5.20
N ILE A 54 6.46 -1.58 4.56
CA ILE A 54 6.71 -2.99 4.78
C ILE A 54 8.14 -3.36 4.37
N VAL A 55 8.55 -2.94 3.19
CA VAL A 55 9.90 -3.23 2.68
C VAL A 55 10.95 -2.65 3.62
N LYS A 56 10.72 -1.43 4.11
CA LYS A 56 11.64 -0.75 5.00
C LYS A 56 11.78 -1.49 6.33
N ARG A 57 10.66 -1.97 6.90
CA ARG A 57 10.64 -2.61 8.20
C ARG A 57 11.09 -4.05 8.15
N ASP A 58 10.69 -4.77 7.11
CA ASP A 58 11.02 -6.18 7.02
C ASP A 58 11.07 -6.61 5.56
N ARG A 59 12.27 -6.67 5.02
CA ARG A 59 12.51 -7.02 3.62
C ARG A 59 12.18 -8.48 3.32
N LYS A 60 12.16 -9.32 4.36
CA LYS A 60 11.99 -10.76 4.18
C LYS A 60 10.55 -11.23 4.30
N VAL A 61 9.63 -10.34 4.67
CA VAL A 61 8.23 -10.71 4.79
C VAL A 61 7.71 -11.12 3.42
N ASN A 62 7.04 -12.28 3.37
CA ASN A 62 6.43 -12.83 2.14
C ASN A 62 7.43 -12.94 0.98
N ASP A 63 8.68 -13.29 1.27
CA ASP A 63 9.71 -13.47 0.23
C ASP A 63 9.79 -12.27 -0.70
N ASP A 64 9.86 -11.08 -0.15
CA ASP A 64 9.86 -9.83 -0.92
C ASP A 64 8.53 -9.57 -1.62
N GLY A 65 7.44 -10.12 -1.10
CA GLY A 65 6.12 -9.94 -1.70
C GLY A 65 5.73 -8.49 -1.88
N SER A 66 6.07 -7.64 -0.91
CA SER A 66 5.75 -6.22 -1.00
C SER A 66 6.54 -5.52 -2.10
N ARG A 67 7.82 -5.87 -2.25
CA ARG A 67 8.64 -5.33 -3.33
C ARG A 67 8.09 -5.77 -4.69
N LYS A 68 7.74 -7.03 -4.81
CA LYS A 68 7.16 -7.56 -6.05
C LYS A 68 5.84 -6.88 -6.37
N GLN A 69 5.01 -6.65 -5.36
CA GLN A 69 3.73 -5.97 -5.54
C GLN A 69 3.93 -4.53 -5.99
N LEU A 70 4.93 -3.85 -5.44
CA LEU A 70 5.27 -2.49 -5.87
C LEU A 70 5.65 -2.47 -7.34
N VAL A 71 6.48 -3.41 -7.78
CA VAL A 71 6.87 -3.50 -9.18
C VAL A 71 5.65 -3.71 -10.07
N GLN A 72 4.73 -4.57 -9.66
CA GLN A 72 3.50 -4.79 -10.41
C GLN A 72 2.64 -3.53 -10.49
N PHE A 73 2.54 -2.78 -9.41
CA PHE A 73 1.82 -1.51 -9.40
C PHE A 73 2.47 -0.52 -10.37
N PHE A 74 3.80 -0.41 -10.32
CA PHE A 74 4.52 0.51 -11.18
C PHE A 74 4.32 0.17 -12.66
N GLU A 75 4.32 -1.11 -12.99
CA GLU A 75 4.07 -1.56 -14.35
C GLU A 75 2.64 -1.23 -14.78
N ALA A 76 1.67 -1.46 -13.90
CA ALA A 76 0.27 -1.19 -14.19
C ALA A 76 0.00 0.31 -14.36
N TRP A 77 0.65 1.14 -13.55
CA TRP A 77 0.45 2.60 -13.60
C TRP A 77 1.22 3.26 -14.74
N GLY A 78 2.32 2.65 -15.17
CA GLY A 78 3.20 3.18 -16.20
C GLY A 78 4.36 3.97 -15.64
N GLY A 79 5.48 3.97 -16.37
CA GLY A 79 6.72 4.57 -15.90
C GLY A 79 6.69 6.09 -15.76
N ALA A 80 5.73 6.75 -16.40
CA ALA A 80 5.61 8.21 -16.32
C ALA A 80 4.69 8.68 -15.21
N ASP A 81 3.98 7.77 -14.56
CA ASP A 81 3.08 8.14 -13.46
C ASP A 81 3.88 8.66 -12.26
N ASP A 82 3.40 9.74 -11.64
CA ASP A 82 4.10 10.35 -10.52
C ASP A 82 4.33 9.38 -9.38
N ALA A 83 3.34 8.55 -9.08
CA ALA A 83 3.47 7.56 -8.01
C ALA A 83 4.55 6.53 -8.36
N THR A 84 4.66 6.14 -9.63
CA THR A 84 5.70 5.23 -10.09
C THR A 84 7.08 5.84 -9.95
N VAL A 85 7.25 7.06 -10.45
CA VAL A 85 8.54 7.75 -10.40
C VAL A 85 9.02 7.91 -8.96
N GLU A 86 8.16 8.43 -8.12
CA GLU A 86 8.48 8.66 -6.70
C GLU A 86 8.69 7.35 -5.96
N GLY A 87 7.84 6.37 -6.24
CA GLY A 87 7.92 5.06 -5.60
C GLY A 87 9.21 4.32 -5.93
N ARG A 88 9.61 4.35 -7.19
CA ARG A 88 10.86 3.72 -7.62
C ARG A 88 12.07 4.36 -6.94
N LYS A 89 12.06 5.68 -6.86
CA LYS A 89 13.15 6.41 -6.21
C LYS A 89 13.25 6.02 -4.73
N ARG A 90 12.13 6.00 -4.03
CA ARG A 90 12.09 5.66 -2.62
C ARG A 90 12.47 4.20 -2.38
N LEU A 91 11.98 3.30 -3.22
CA LEU A 91 12.33 1.88 -3.11
C LEU A 91 13.83 1.67 -3.29
N SER A 92 14.41 2.33 -4.29
CA SER A 92 15.85 2.25 -4.52
C SER A 92 16.63 2.73 -3.30
N THR A 93 16.22 3.84 -2.70
CA THR A 93 16.85 4.37 -1.50
C THR A 93 16.80 3.36 -0.36
N ILE A 94 15.67 2.71 -0.17
CA ILE A 94 15.51 1.71 0.90
C ILE A 94 16.39 0.49 0.65
N LEU A 95 16.42 0.00 -0.58
CA LEU A 95 17.15 -1.23 -0.90
C LEU A 95 18.66 -1.05 -0.87
N PHE A 96 19.15 0.14 -1.16
CA PHE A 96 20.58 0.40 -1.26
C PHE A 96 21.12 1.31 -0.16
N SER A 97 20.33 1.55 0.87
CA SER A 97 20.79 2.35 2.02
C SER A 97 21.55 1.52 3.03
#